data_4eb5c22f7a4028443c348759ee62659f
#
_entry.id   4eb5c22f7a4028443c348759ee62659f
#
_cell.length_a   1.000
_cell.length_b   1.000
_cell.length_c   1.000
_cell.angle_alpha   90.00
_cell.angle_beta   90.00
_cell.angle_gamma   90.00
#
_symmetry.space_group_name_H-M   'P 1'
#
loop_
_entity.id
_entity.type
_entity.pdbx_description
1 polymer ?
#
loop_
_entity_poly.entity_id
_entity_poly.type
_entity_poly.pdbx_seq_one_letter_code
_entity_poly.pdbx_strand_id
1 'polypeptide(L)'
;MKLTGNTVFITGGGSGIGRALAEALHRLGNKVIIAGRRRHRLDEAIAANPGMEAIELDITDPASIERAAATLIADHPELNVLINNAGIMEPDTVAGKIDEALLTSTISTNLLGPIRMTSALIEHLKTKHNGIVAYTSSVVAFVPLAVTGVYSSTKAALHSYALSQRFMLRHTGVRVIEIAPPWVRTELMNSEEAELAMPLDEFIAETMAILGTDADENVVEAAKPFRANVGPGEHDFVNGFNEQALALFGGG
;
A
#
# COMPACT_ATOMS: atom_id res chain seq x y z
N MET A 1 -2.99 15.53 3.41
CA MET A 1 -4.17 15.75 2.51
C MET A 1 -5.35 16.27 3.32
N LYS A 2 -6.39 16.84 2.68
CA LYS A 2 -7.67 17.02 3.37
C LYS A 2 -8.26 15.64 3.66
N LEU A 3 -8.73 15.42 4.90
CA LEU A 3 -9.28 14.12 5.29
C LEU A 3 -10.77 13.96 5.00
N THR A 4 -11.43 14.99 4.46
CA THR A 4 -12.87 15.02 4.18
C THR A 4 -13.14 15.58 2.79
N GLY A 5 -14.31 15.25 2.21
CA GLY A 5 -14.76 15.77 0.91
C GLY A 5 -14.02 15.17 -0.28
N ASN A 6 -13.52 13.92 -0.14
CA ASN A 6 -12.86 13.20 -1.21
C ASN A 6 -13.73 12.07 -1.75
N THR A 7 -13.48 11.71 -2.98
CA THR A 7 -13.85 10.42 -3.56
C THR A 7 -12.58 9.59 -3.68
N VAL A 8 -12.52 8.49 -2.95
CA VAL A 8 -11.31 7.68 -2.71
C VAL A 8 -11.47 6.30 -3.33
N PHE A 9 -10.51 5.86 -4.11
CA PHE A 9 -10.40 4.51 -4.60
C PHE A 9 -9.21 3.79 -3.94
N ILE A 10 -9.44 2.62 -3.36
CA ILE A 10 -8.45 1.84 -2.62
C ILE A 10 -8.33 0.43 -3.17
N THR A 11 -7.17 0.07 -3.70
CA THR A 11 -6.89 -1.31 -4.10
C THR A 11 -6.53 -2.16 -2.88
N GLY A 12 -6.97 -3.43 -2.85
CA GLY A 12 -6.79 -4.29 -1.69
C GLY A 12 -7.63 -3.87 -0.48
N GLY A 13 -8.77 -3.22 -0.71
CA GLY A 13 -9.64 -2.66 0.34
C GLY A 13 -10.55 -3.68 1.04
N GLY A 14 -10.47 -4.97 0.71
CA GLY A 14 -11.30 -6.01 1.33
C GLY A 14 -10.77 -6.57 2.66
N SER A 15 -9.52 -6.30 3.03
CA SER A 15 -8.91 -6.81 4.27
C SER A 15 -7.73 -5.95 4.74
N GLY A 16 -7.24 -6.20 5.95
CA GLY A 16 -6.03 -5.62 6.52
C GLY A 16 -5.99 -4.10 6.48
N ILE A 17 -4.82 -3.54 6.20
CA ILE A 17 -4.58 -2.09 6.16
C ILE A 17 -5.53 -1.39 5.19
N GLY A 18 -5.74 -1.96 3.99
CA GLY A 18 -6.59 -1.32 2.97
C GLY A 18 -8.03 -1.17 3.42
N ARG A 19 -8.61 -2.20 4.06
CA ARG A 19 -9.96 -2.14 4.62
C ARG A 19 -10.02 -1.13 5.77
N ALA A 20 -9.08 -1.17 6.68
CA ALA A 20 -9.08 -0.28 7.84
C ALA A 20 -8.91 1.21 7.46
N LEU A 21 -8.09 1.52 6.44
CA LEU A 21 -7.98 2.86 5.84
C LEU A 21 -9.29 3.27 5.16
N ALA A 22 -9.91 2.36 4.40
CA ALA A 22 -11.19 2.61 3.75
C ALA A 22 -12.28 2.98 4.77
N GLU A 23 -12.39 2.19 5.83
CA GLU A 23 -13.34 2.43 6.93
C GLU A 23 -13.07 3.75 7.67
N ALA A 24 -11.78 4.07 7.93
CA ALA A 24 -11.41 5.32 8.59
C ALA A 24 -11.77 6.54 7.73
N LEU A 25 -11.49 6.50 6.43
CA LEU A 25 -11.83 7.57 5.50
C LEU A 25 -13.36 7.69 5.30
N HIS A 26 -14.07 6.55 5.24
CA HIS A 26 -15.52 6.54 5.12
C HIS A 26 -16.21 7.16 6.35
N ARG A 27 -15.75 6.83 7.56
CA ARG A 27 -16.27 7.44 8.81
C ARG A 27 -16.12 8.97 8.84
N LEU A 28 -15.18 9.52 8.10
CA LEU A 28 -15.00 10.97 7.95
C LEU A 28 -15.89 11.59 6.85
N GLY A 29 -16.80 10.81 6.25
CA GLY A 29 -17.77 11.28 5.26
C GLY A 29 -17.22 11.35 3.83
N ASN A 30 -16.10 10.68 3.52
CA ASN A 30 -15.64 10.53 2.15
C ASN A 30 -16.46 9.47 1.41
N LYS A 31 -16.62 9.63 0.11
CA LYS A 31 -17.06 8.55 -0.77
C LYS A 31 -15.90 7.60 -0.97
N VAL A 32 -16.07 6.32 -0.62
CA VAL A 32 -15.00 5.32 -0.69
C VAL A 32 -15.42 4.16 -1.58
N ILE A 33 -14.57 3.86 -2.55
CA ILE A 33 -14.69 2.70 -3.44
C ILE A 33 -13.50 1.79 -3.14
N ILE A 34 -13.77 0.53 -2.79
CA ILE A 34 -12.75 -0.47 -2.52
C ILE A 34 -12.63 -1.46 -3.68
N ALA A 35 -11.45 -2.04 -3.86
CA ALA A 35 -11.27 -3.06 -4.88
C ALA A 35 -10.40 -4.23 -4.41
N GLY A 36 -10.64 -5.39 -5.01
CA GLY A 36 -9.88 -6.62 -4.76
C GLY A 36 -10.42 -7.79 -5.56
N ARG A 37 -9.72 -8.93 -5.48
CA ARG A 37 -10.11 -10.17 -6.19
C ARG A 37 -11.18 -10.99 -5.45
N ARG A 38 -11.22 -10.89 -4.12
CA ARG A 38 -12.10 -11.71 -3.26
C ARG A 38 -13.42 -11.01 -3.07
N ARG A 39 -14.40 -11.28 -3.96
CA ARG A 39 -15.72 -10.64 -3.95
C ARG A 39 -16.40 -10.71 -2.59
N HIS A 40 -16.40 -11.87 -1.92
CA HIS A 40 -17.03 -12.03 -0.59
C HIS A 40 -16.43 -11.07 0.46
N ARG A 41 -15.09 -10.80 0.44
CA ARG A 41 -14.45 -9.84 1.36
C ARG A 41 -14.87 -8.40 1.08
N LEU A 42 -15.08 -8.06 -0.19
CA LEU A 42 -15.60 -6.76 -0.58
C LEU A 42 -17.05 -6.61 -0.10
N ASP A 43 -17.88 -7.62 -0.29
CA ASP A 43 -19.29 -7.64 0.14
C ASP A 43 -19.41 -7.51 1.66
N GLU A 44 -18.57 -8.21 2.44
CA GLU A 44 -18.49 -8.07 3.89
C GLU A 44 -18.13 -6.62 4.30
N ALA A 45 -17.16 -6.03 3.62
CA ALA A 45 -16.71 -4.66 3.94
C ALA A 45 -17.80 -3.62 3.65
N ILE A 46 -18.47 -3.68 2.50
CA ILE A 46 -19.56 -2.74 2.16
C ILE A 46 -20.80 -2.96 3.01
N ALA A 47 -21.13 -4.21 3.38
CA ALA A 47 -22.25 -4.51 4.26
C ALA A 47 -22.05 -3.93 5.67
N ALA A 48 -20.80 -3.94 6.17
CA ALA A 48 -20.43 -3.33 7.44
C ALA A 48 -20.37 -1.79 7.40
N ASN A 49 -20.23 -1.20 6.20
CA ASN A 49 -20.06 0.24 5.99
C ASN A 49 -21.04 0.75 4.90
N PRO A 50 -22.32 0.95 5.21
CA PRO A 50 -23.32 1.39 4.25
C PRO A 50 -22.91 2.70 3.56
N GLY A 51 -22.96 2.72 2.23
CA GLY A 51 -22.50 3.85 1.41
C GLY A 51 -21.10 3.71 0.83
N MET A 52 -20.32 2.72 1.27
CA MET A 52 -19.13 2.29 0.53
C MET A 52 -19.51 1.48 -0.70
N GLU A 53 -18.69 1.56 -1.73
CA GLU A 53 -18.86 0.82 -2.98
C GLU A 53 -17.68 -0.12 -3.23
N ALA A 54 -17.88 -1.13 -4.07
CA ALA A 54 -16.82 -2.10 -4.37
C ALA A 54 -16.77 -2.46 -5.85
N ILE A 55 -15.54 -2.59 -6.35
CA ILE A 55 -15.25 -3.05 -7.72
C ILE A 55 -14.38 -4.31 -7.62
N GLU A 56 -14.76 -5.37 -8.35
CA GLU A 56 -13.88 -6.53 -8.49
C GLU A 56 -12.70 -6.17 -9.41
N LEU A 57 -11.48 -6.38 -8.91
CA LEU A 57 -10.25 -6.02 -9.59
C LEU A 57 -9.18 -7.09 -9.40
N ASP A 58 -8.70 -7.65 -10.48
CA ASP A 58 -7.41 -8.32 -10.51
C ASP A 58 -6.32 -7.31 -10.90
N ILE A 59 -5.53 -6.87 -9.93
CA ILE A 59 -4.46 -5.87 -10.12
C ILE A 59 -3.30 -6.43 -10.97
N THR A 60 -3.24 -7.73 -11.23
CA THR A 60 -2.22 -8.35 -12.08
C THR A 60 -2.62 -8.37 -13.55
N ASP A 61 -3.93 -8.26 -13.86
CA ASP A 61 -4.49 -8.25 -15.22
C ASP A 61 -4.65 -6.82 -15.76
N PRO A 62 -3.88 -6.41 -16.79
CA PRO A 62 -4.02 -5.10 -17.42
C PRO A 62 -5.44 -4.80 -17.90
N ALA A 63 -6.14 -5.80 -18.46
CA ALA A 63 -7.50 -5.59 -18.95
C ALA A 63 -8.50 -5.35 -17.81
N SER A 64 -8.31 -6.00 -16.64
CA SER A 64 -9.09 -5.74 -15.43
C SER A 64 -8.86 -4.32 -14.93
N ILE A 65 -7.61 -3.84 -14.96
CA ILE A 65 -7.25 -2.47 -14.57
C ILE A 65 -7.91 -1.44 -15.49
N GLU A 66 -7.85 -1.64 -16.80
CA GLU A 66 -8.46 -0.74 -17.79
C GLU A 66 -9.98 -0.66 -17.60
N ARG A 67 -10.66 -1.80 -17.42
CA ARG A 67 -12.10 -1.82 -17.15
C ARG A 67 -12.44 -1.09 -15.85
N ALA A 68 -11.71 -1.34 -14.77
CA ALA A 68 -11.94 -0.67 -13.49
C ALA A 68 -11.72 0.84 -13.60
N ALA A 69 -10.67 1.28 -14.29
CA ALA A 69 -10.39 2.69 -14.49
C ALA A 69 -11.50 3.38 -15.32
N ALA A 70 -11.98 2.74 -16.39
CA ALA A 70 -13.07 3.25 -17.20
C ALA A 70 -14.37 3.41 -16.37
N THR A 71 -14.72 2.40 -15.57
CA THR A 71 -15.86 2.44 -14.66
C THR A 71 -15.72 3.57 -13.63
N LEU A 72 -14.54 3.69 -13.00
CA LEU A 72 -14.27 4.72 -12.01
C LEU A 72 -14.41 6.14 -12.59
N ILE A 73 -13.91 6.37 -13.80
CA ILE A 73 -13.98 7.69 -14.44
C ILE A 73 -15.43 8.03 -14.84
N ALA A 74 -16.19 7.03 -15.32
CA ALA A 74 -17.57 7.22 -15.77
C ALA A 74 -18.55 7.43 -14.60
N ASP A 75 -18.47 6.57 -13.57
CA ASP A 75 -19.44 6.52 -12.47
C ASP A 75 -19.05 7.41 -11.29
N HIS A 76 -17.75 7.74 -11.17
CA HIS A 76 -17.20 8.57 -10.11
C HIS A 76 -16.33 9.71 -10.67
N PRO A 77 -16.91 10.64 -11.46
CA PRO A 77 -16.14 11.73 -12.08
C PRO A 77 -15.43 12.62 -11.06
N GLU A 78 -15.84 12.60 -9.78
CA GLU A 78 -15.21 13.34 -8.69
C GLU A 78 -14.04 12.59 -8.04
N LEU A 79 -13.68 11.40 -8.52
CA LEU A 79 -12.52 10.64 -8.00
C LEU A 79 -11.27 11.52 -8.00
N ASN A 80 -10.71 11.72 -6.81
CA ASN A 80 -9.53 12.56 -6.63
C ASN A 80 -8.41 11.88 -5.82
N VAL A 81 -8.67 10.73 -5.20
CA VAL A 81 -7.67 10.00 -4.41
C VAL A 81 -7.58 8.55 -4.87
N LEU A 82 -6.39 8.12 -5.26
CA LEU A 82 -6.02 6.73 -5.50
C LEU A 82 -5.08 6.26 -4.40
N ILE A 83 -5.44 5.19 -3.70
CA ILE A 83 -4.55 4.49 -2.75
C ILE A 83 -4.21 3.12 -3.30
N ASN A 84 -2.99 2.97 -3.78
CA ASN A 84 -2.40 1.71 -4.21
C ASN A 84 -1.94 0.94 -2.98
N ASN A 85 -2.80 0.07 -2.46
CA ASN A 85 -2.53 -0.70 -1.25
C ASN A 85 -2.44 -2.22 -1.50
N ALA A 86 -3.05 -2.73 -2.57
CA ALA A 86 -2.99 -4.16 -2.89
C ALA A 86 -1.56 -4.70 -2.87
N GLY A 87 -1.35 -5.81 -2.17
CA GLY A 87 -0.05 -6.45 -2.06
C GLY A 87 -0.15 -7.86 -1.51
N ILE A 88 0.86 -8.66 -1.80
CA ILE A 88 1.08 -10.00 -1.26
C ILE A 88 2.50 -10.08 -0.71
N MET A 89 2.70 -10.93 0.28
CA MET A 89 3.99 -11.19 0.90
C MET A 89 4.03 -12.67 1.28
N GLU A 90 5.03 -13.36 0.77
CA GLU A 90 5.27 -14.76 1.07
C GLU A 90 6.76 -14.94 1.36
N PRO A 91 7.13 -15.86 2.25
CA PRO A 91 8.54 -16.21 2.48
C PRO A 91 9.19 -16.70 1.18
N ASP A 92 10.44 -16.27 0.98
CA ASP A 92 11.27 -16.73 -0.13
C ASP A 92 12.70 -17.02 0.33
N THR A 93 13.54 -17.50 -0.57
CA THR A 93 14.96 -17.70 -0.29
C THR A 93 15.81 -17.06 -1.38
N VAL A 94 16.48 -15.96 -1.03
CA VAL A 94 17.43 -15.29 -1.92
C VAL A 94 18.78 -16.00 -1.98
N ALA A 95 19.02 -17.01 -1.12
CA ALA A 95 20.25 -17.81 -1.08
C ALA A 95 20.19 -19.06 -1.96
N GLY A 96 19.06 -19.35 -2.59
CA GLY A 96 18.86 -20.55 -3.37
C GLY A 96 18.01 -20.31 -4.64
N LYS A 97 17.40 -21.40 -5.13
CA LYS A 97 16.49 -21.32 -6.27
C LYS A 97 15.15 -20.70 -5.82
N ILE A 98 14.79 -19.58 -6.41
CA ILE A 98 13.50 -18.91 -6.18
C ILE A 98 12.40 -19.63 -6.97
N ASP A 99 11.21 -19.72 -6.38
CA ASP A 99 9.99 -20.14 -7.06
C ASP A 99 9.57 -19.06 -8.08
N GLU A 100 9.50 -19.43 -9.34
CA GLU A 100 9.14 -18.51 -10.44
C GLU A 100 7.70 -18.00 -10.34
N ALA A 101 6.77 -18.81 -9.82
CA ALA A 101 5.39 -18.41 -9.64
C ALA A 101 5.28 -17.36 -8.52
N LEU A 102 5.98 -17.54 -7.40
CA LEU A 102 6.10 -16.57 -6.31
C LEU A 102 6.73 -15.26 -6.82
N LEU A 103 7.86 -15.35 -7.52
CA LEU A 103 8.56 -14.20 -8.09
C LEU A 103 7.64 -13.38 -8.99
N THR A 104 7.01 -14.03 -9.96
CA THR A 104 6.14 -13.38 -10.94
C THR A 104 4.89 -12.78 -10.28
N SER A 105 4.22 -13.53 -9.39
CA SER A 105 3.02 -13.05 -8.70
C SER A 105 3.30 -11.86 -7.80
N THR A 106 4.42 -11.88 -7.07
CA THR A 106 4.82 -10.80 -6.17
C THR A 106 5.15 -9.52 -6.93
N ILE A 107 5.95 -9.61 -8.00
CA ILE A 107 6.28 -8.46 -8.86
C ILE A 107 5.02 -7.91 -9.53
N SER A 108 4.19 -8.78 -10.09
CA SER A 108 2.97 -8.37 -10.80
C SER A 108 1.99 -7.65 -9.87
N THR A 109 1.80 -8.16 -8.66
CA THR A 109 0.87 -7.58 -7.68
C THR A 109 1.43 -6.30 -7.07
N ASN A 110 2.68 -6.34 -6.55
CA ASN A 110 3.20 -5.29 -5.68
C ASN A 110 3.86 -4.14 -6.43
N LEU A 111 4.27 -4.34 -7.66
CA LEU A 111 4.98 -3.33 -8.46
C LEU A 111 4.25 -2.98 -9.74
N LEU A 112 4.01 -3.95 -10.63
CA LEU A 112 3.40 -3.66 -11.92
C LEU A 112 1.94 -3.19 -11.77
N GLY A 113 1.20 -3.80 -10.85
CA GLY A 113 -0.19 -3.44 -10.57
C GLY A 113 -0.37 -1.97 -10.19
N PRO A 114 0.29 -1.48 -9.11
CA PRO A 114 0.21 -0.06 -8.71
C PRO A 114 0.64 0.92 -9.80
N ILE A 115 1.71 0.59 -10.54
CA ILE A 115 2.18 1.43 -11.66
C ILE A 115 1.11 1.52 -12.76
N ARG A 116 0.54 0.38 -13.17
CA ARG A 116 -0.51 0.31 -14.20
C ARG A 116 -1.79 1.01 -13.76
N MET A 117 -2.24 0.75 -12.52
CA MET A 117 -3.45 1.39 -11.99
C MET A 117 -3.31 2.91 -11.92
N THR A 118 -2.14 3.39 -11.47
CA THR A 118 -1.85 4.82 -11.49
C THR A 118 -1.80 5.37 -12.91
N SER A 119 -1.14 4.66 -13.85
CA SER A 119 -1.10 5.07 -15.25
C SER A 119 -2.50 5.21 -15.87
N ALA A 120 -3.41 4.30 -15.55
CA ALA A 120 -4.78 4.33 -16.06
C ALA A 120 -5.63 5.50 -15.51
N LEU A 121 -5.29 6.02 -14.32
CA LEU A 121 -6.06 7.08 -13.67
C LEU A 121 -5.36 8.45 -13.65
N ILE A 122 -4.07 8.53 -13.98
CA ILE A 122 -3.29 9.75 -13.75
C ILE A 122 -3.80 10.97 -14.52
N GLU A 123 -4.24 10.80 -15.77
CA GLU A 123 -4.76 11.90 -16.55
C GLU A 123 -6.07 12.43 -15.97
N HIS A 124 -6.93 11.54 -15.45
CA HIS A 124 -8.13 11.95 -14.72
C HIS A 124 -7.76 12.71 -13.43
N LEU A 125 -6.82 12.18 -12.64
CA LEU A 125 -6.39 12.80 -11.38
C LEU A 125 -5.75 14.19 -11.60
N LYS A 126 -5.05 14.41 -12.71
CA LYS A 126 -4.50 15.73 -13.10
C LYS A 126 -5.58 16.78 -13.33
N THR A 127 -6.82 16.37 -13.64
CA THR A 127 -7.94 17.34 -13.80
C THR A 127 -8.46 17.83 -12.44
N LYS A 128 -8.01 17.23 -11.33
CA LYS A 128 -8.48 17.57 -9.97
C LYS A 128 -7.52 18.56 -9.30
N HIS A 129 -8.07 19.56 -8.59
CA HIS A 129 -7.25 20.54 -7.84
C HIS A 129 -6.51 19.93 -6.65
N ASN A 130 -6.98 18.79 -6.15
CA ASN A 130 -6.48 18.10 -4.98
C ASN A 130 -6.27 16.60 -5.28
N GLY A 131 -5.77 16.29 -6.46
CA GLY A 131 -5.45 14.93 -6.87
C GLY A 131 -4.41 14.30 -5.96
N ILE A 132 -4.60 13.04 -5.57
CA ILE A 132 -3.66 12.29 -4.73
C ILE A 132 -3.45 10.91 -5.31
N VAL A 133 -2.19 10.53 -5.38
CA VAL A 133 -1.77 9.14 -5.56
C VAL A 133 -0.99 8.73 -4.31
N ALA A 134 -1.49 7.72 -3.59
CA ALA A 134 -0.78 7.13 -2.47
C ALA A 134 -0.31 5.72 -2.81
N TYR A 135 0.90 5.38 -2.36
CA TYR A 135 1.49 4.05 -2.48
C TYR A 135 1.74 3.47 -1.10
N THR A 136 1.19 2.30 -0.82
CA THR A 136 1.55 1.53 0.38
C THR A 136 2.83 0.75 0.08
N SER A 137 3.98 1.32 0.48
CA SER A 137 5.27 0.64 0.45
C SER A 137 5.46 -0.23 1.71
N SER A 138 6.55 -0.11 2.43
CA SER A 138 6.82 -0.77 3.71
C SER A 138 8.15 -0.25 4.29
N VAL A 139 8.39 -0.47 5.58
CA VAL A 139 9.73 -0.30 6.16
C VAL A 139 10.79 -1.16 5.47
N VAL A 140 10.39 -2.30 4.88
CA VAL A 140 11.32 -3.16 4.14
C VAL A 140 11.74 -2.60 2.78
N ALA A 141 11.18 -1.46 2.37
CA ALA A 141 11.71 -0.65 1.28
C ALA A 141 13.03 0.04 1.64
N PHE A 142 13.27 0.27 2.92
CA PHE A 142 14.44 0.95 3.48
C PHE A 142 15.43 -0.03 4.09
N VAL A 143 14.92 -1.07 4.77
CA VAL A 143 15.71 -2.12 5.42
C VAL A 143 15.16 -3.46 4.98
N PRO A 144 15.76 -4.15 4.00
CA PRO A 144 15.21 -5.36 3.43
C PRO A 144 15.14 -6.50 4.45
N LEU A 145 14.03 -7.23 4.46
CA LEU A 145 13.83 -8.45 5.23
C LEU A 145 14.26 -9.66 4.38
N ALA A 146 15.34 -10.32 4.75
CA ALA A 146 16.00 -11.34 3.93
C ALA A 146 15.12 -12.57 3.65
N VAL A 147 14.22 -12.93 4.58
CA VAL A 147 13.29 -14.08 4.42
C VAL A 147 12.12 -13.77 3.47
N THR A 148 12.03 -12.54 2.98
CA THR A 148 11.05 -12.07 1.99
C THR A 148 11.73 -11.11 1.01
N GLY A 149 12.84 -11.53 0.45
CA GLY A 149 13.71 -10.67 -0.37
C GLY A 149 13.04 -10.16 -1.65
N VAL A 150 12.21 -10.99 -2.31
CA VAL A 150 11.42 -10.59 -3.48
C VAL A 150 10.42 -9.50 -3.10
N TYR A 151 9.67 -9.69 -2.00
CA TYR A 151 8.76 -8.68 -1.48
C TYR A 151 9.48 -7.36 -1.17
N SER A 152 10.59 -7.43 -0.42
CA SER A 152 11.40 -6.25 -0.05
C SER A 152 11.87 -5.50 -1.30
N SER A 153 12.33 -6.23 -2.33
CA SER A 153 12.73 -5.64 -3.61
C SER A 153 11.59 -4.90 -4.29
N THR A 154 10.36 -5.44 -4.29
CA THR A 154 9.20 -4.75 -4.88
C THR A 154 8.85 -3.47 -4.12
N LYS A 155 8.99 -3.47 -2.79
CA LYS A 155 8.70 -2.28 -1.97
C LYS A 155 9.77 -1.20 -2.13
N ALA A 156 11.04 -1.56 -2.26
CA ALA A 156 12.13 -0.64 -2.59
C ALA A 156 11.94 -0.03 -3.99
N ALA A 157 11.57 -0.84 -4.98
CA ALA A 157 11.26 -0.36 -6.32
C ALA A 157 10.06 0.61 -6.33
N LEU A 158 9.00 0.31 -5.55
CA LEU A 158 7.82 1.17 -5.43
C LEU A 158 8.15 2.50 -4.75
N HIS A 159 9.00 2.50 -3.71
CA HIS A 159 9.55 3.71 -3.09
C HIS A 159 10.28 4.58 -4.13
N SER A 160 11.21 3.99 -4.89
CA SER A 160 11.94 4.71 -5.95
C SER A 160 11.00 5.28 -7.01
N TYR A 161 9.96 4.52 -7.39
CA TYR A 161 8.95 4.97 -8.34
C TYR A 161 8.14 6.15 -7.79
N ALA A 162 7.72 6.10 -6.52
CA ALA A 162 7.00 7.19 -5.87
C ALA A 162 7.80 8.49 -5.83
N LEU A 163 9.10 8.42 -5.52
CA LEU A 163 10.00 9.59 -5.56
C LEU A 163 10.09 10.19 -6.96
N SER A 164 10.28 9.35 -7.98
CA SER A 164 10.37 9.78 -9.38
C SER A 164 9.05 10.42 -9.85
N GLN A 165 7.92 9.80 -9.52
CA GLN A 165 6.61 10.31 -9.90
C GLN A 165 6.28 11.64 -9.18
N ARG A 166 6.64 11.79 -7.90
CA ARG A 166 6.50 13.03 -7.14
C ARG A 166 7.24 14.18 -7.84
N PHE A 167 8.46 13.93 -8.28
CA PHE A 167 9.22 14.93 -9.03
C PHE A 167 8.55 15.30 -10.36
N MET A 168 8.10 14.30 -11.13
CA MET A 168 7.47 14.55 -12.44
C MET A 168 6.13 15.28 -12.33
N LEU A 169 5.38 15.06 -11.24
CA LEU A 169 4.06 15.68 -11.02
C LEU A 169 4.12 17.01 -10.24
N ARG A 170 5.31 17.50 -9.83
CA ARG A 170 5.49 18.68 -8.96
C ARG A 170 4.87 19.99 -9.47
N HIS A 171 4.56 20.08 -10.76
CA HIS A 171 3.92 21.23 -11.39
C HIS A 171 2.46 20.96 -11.78
N THR A 172 1.86 19.91 -11.24
CA THR A 172 0.45 19.55 -11.41
C THR A 172 -0.32 19.73 -10.11
N GLY A 173 -1.63 19.54 -10.15
CA GLY A 173 -2.45 19.49 -8.92
C GLY A 173 -2.38 18.15 -8.16
N VAL A 174 -1.55 17.21 -8.60
CA VAL A 174 -1.47 15.86 -8.00
C VAL A 174 -0.31 15.75 -7.04
N ARG A 175 -0.60 15.35 -5.79
CA ARG A 175 0.41 14.96 -4.79
C ARG A 175 0.64 13.46 -4.80
N VAL A 176 1.90 13.07 -4.62
CA VAL A 176 2.29 11.66 -4.45
C VAL A 176 2.69 11.43 -2.99
N ILE A 177 1.96 10.58 -2.31
CA ILE A 177 2.18 10.22 -0.90
C ILE A 177 2.65 8.77 -0.84
N GLU A 178 3.60 8.49 0.03
CA GLU A 178 4.03 7.14 0.36
C GLU A 178 3.58 6.80 1.78
N ILE A 179 2.94 5.65 1.96
CA ILE A 179 2.60 5.08 3.27
C ILE A 179 3.55 3.90 3.48
N ALA A 180 4.40 3.96 4.51
CA ALA A 180 5.41 2.95 4.79
C ALA A 180 5.11 2.20 6.11
N PRO A 181 4.23 1.17 6.09
CA PRO A 181 3.90 0.41 7.29
C PRO A 181 5.11 -0.34 7.86
N PRO A 182 5.22 -0.42 9.20
CA PRO A 182 6.02 -1.44 9.86
C PRO A 182 5.31 -2.80 9.78
N TRP A 183 5.76 -3.79 10.56
CA TRP A 183 5.00 -5.01 10.73
C TRP A 183 3.71 -4.73 11.51
N VAL A 184 2.55 -4.92 10.86
CA VAL A 184 1.22 -4.60 11.41
C VAL A 184 0.40 -5.88 11.53
N ARG A 185 -0.38 -6.01 12.59
CA ARG A 185 -1.28 -7.15 12.83
C ARG A 185 -2.39 -7.18 11.78
N THR A 186 -2.25 -8.10 10.80
CA THR A 186 -3.18 -8.29 9.69
C THR A 186 -3.14 -9.74 9.21
N GLU A 187 -4.00 -10.11 8.26
CA GLU A 187 -3.95 -11.41 7.58
C GLU A 187 -2.63 -11.62 6.80
N LEU A 188 -1.91 -10.55 6.49
CA LEU A 188 -0.63 -10.64 5.79
C LEU A 188 0.40 -11.35 6.69
N MET A 189 0.99 -12.45 6.21
CA MET A 189 1.89 -13.31 6.99
C MET A 189 1.27 -13.90 8.26
N ASN A 190 -0.07 -14.02 8.33
CA ASN A 190 -0.81 -14.53 9.49
C ASN A 190 -0.39 -13.84 10.80
N SER A 191 -0.27 -12.50 10.75
CA SER A 191 0.28 -11.71 11.86
C SER A 191 -0.77 -11.15 12.81
N GLU A 192 -2.03 -11.59 12.74
CA GLU A 192 -3.14 -11.06 13.54
C GLU A 192 -2.88 -11.14 15.04
N GLU A 193 -2.24 -12.21 15.50
CA GLU A 193 -1.93 -12.47 16.91
C GLU A 193 -0.44 -12.24 17.25
N ALA A 194 0.35 -11.71 16.33
CA ALA A 194 1.77 -11.47 16.55
C ALA A 194 1.99 -10.35 17.57
N GLU A 195 2.46 -10.67 18.77
CA GLU A 195 2.62 -9.70 19.86
C GLU A 195 3.56 -8.53 19.51
N LEU A 196 4.61 -8.81 18.72
CA LEU A 196 5.59 -7.80 18.29
C LEU A 196 5.13 -6.93 17.13
N ALA A 197 4.06 -7.31 16.45
CA ALA A 197 3.50 -6.51 15.37
C ALA A 197 2.65 -5.37 15.94
N MET A 198 2.73 -4.19 15.32
CA MET A 198 1.94 -3.03 15.69
C MET A 198 0.44 -3.32 15.56
N PRO A 199 -0.40 -3.02 16.55
CA PRO A 199 -1.86 -3.12 16.43
C PRO A 199 -2.37 -2.34 15.23
N LEU A 200 -3.33 -2.91 14.49
CA LEU A 200 -3.84 -2.30 13.26
C LEU A 200 -4.53 -0.95 13.52
N ASP A 201 -5.27 -0.84 14.61
CA ASP A 201 -5.97 0.39 15.01
C ASP A 201 -5.01 1.52 15.38
N GLU A 202 -3.90 1.22 16.08
CA GLU A 202 -2.83 2.18 16.35
C GLU A 202 -2.16 2.65 15.05
N PHE A 203 -1.82 1.72 14.16
CA PHE A 203 -1.24 2.06 12.88
C PHE A 203 -2.16 2.97 12.06
N ILE A 204 -3.47 2.67 12.02
CA ILE A 204 -4.44 3.50 11.29
C ILE A 204 -4.59 4.87 11.93
N ALA A 205 -4.63 4.96 13.27
CA ALA A 205 -4.74 6.24 13.97
C ALA A 205 -3.57 7.17 13.65
N GLU A 206 -2.32 6.66 13.74
CA GLU A 206 -1.12 7.44 13.38
C GLU A 206 -1.10 7.78 11.88
N THR A 207 -1.41 6.81 11.02
CA THR A 207 -1.44 7.02 9.56
C THR A 207 -2.43 8.11 9.20
N MET A 208 -3.65 8.11 9.75
CA MET A 208 -4.65 9.13 9.49
C MET A 208 -4.21 10.51 9.99
N ALA A 209 -3.57 10.58 11.17
CA ALA A 209 -3.01 11.83 11.68
C ALA A 209 -1.96 12.42 10.73
N ILE A 210 -1.03 11.59 10.22
CA ILE A 210 0.01 12.03 9.29
C ILE A 210 -0.59 12.39 7.93
N LEU A 211 -1.56 11.63 7.41
CA LEU A 211 -2.27 11.96 6.17
C LEU A 211 -2.94 13.33 6.23
N GLY A 212 -3.38 13.76 7.41
CA GLY A 212 -3.93 15.09 7.65
C GLY A 212 -2.92 16.24 7.54
N THR A 213 -1.64 15.95 7.41
CA THR A 213 -0.56 16.93 7.25
C THR A 213 -0.12 17.11 5.80
N ASP A 214 0.92 17.93 5.60
CA ASP A 214 1.57 18.10 4.30
C ASP A 214 2.76 17.16 4.07
N ALA A 215 2.93 16.13 4.90
CA ALA A 215 3.97 15.12 4.72
C ALA A 215 3.74 14.30 3.46
N ASP A 216 4.78 14.12 2.66
CA ASP A 216 4.76 13.28 1.46
C ASP A 216 5.10 11.81 1.77
N GLU A 217 5.70 11.57 2.93
CA GLU A 217 5.96 10.22 3.46
C GLU A 217 5.20 10.04 4.78
N ASN A 218 4.32 9.05 4.80
CA ASN A 218 3.58 8.63 5.98
C ASN A 218 4.37 7.53 6.69
N VAL A 219 5.22 7.95 7.62
CA VAL A 219 6.10 7.10 8.40
C VAL A 219 5.69 7.21 9.87
N VAL A 220 4.96 6.22 10.37
CA VAL A 220 4.54 6.14 11.79
C VAL A 220 5.75 6.01 12.71
N GLU A 221 5.58 6.26 14.01
CA GLU A 221 6.72 6.31 14.95
C GLU A 221 7.59 5.04 14.91
N ALA A 222 6.96 3.87 14.91
CA ALA A 222 7.65 2.58 14.84
C ALA A 222 8.45 2.36 13.52
N ALA A 223 8.11 3.08 12.45
CA ALA A 223 8.79 2.97 11.15
C ALA A 223 9.98 3.95 10.99
N LYS A 224 10.07 4.98 11.82
CA LYS A 224 11.11 6.01 11.71
C LYS A 224 12.55 5.50 11.77
N PRO A 225 12.91 4.55 12.67
CA PRO A 225 14.28 4.01 12.69
C PRO A 225 14.69 3.37 11.38
N PHE A 226 13.76 2.67 10.72
CA PHE A 226 14.02 2.04 9.41
C PHE A 226 14.21 3.08 8.32
N ARG A 227 13.39 4.13 8.30
CA ARG A 227 13.50 5.22 7.32
C ARG A 227 14.76 6.05 7.49
N ALA A 228 15.23 6.22 8.72
CA ALA A 228 16.44 6.97 9.03
C ALA A 228 17.75 6.20 8.76
N ASN A 229 17.66 4.90 8.43
CA ASN A 229 18.81 4.02 8.23
C ASN A 229 19.43 4.21 6.84
N VAL A 230 20.10 5.32 6.63
CA VAL A 230 20.87 5.59 5.42
C VAL A 230 22.30 6.02 5.80
N GLY A 231 23.29 5.53 5.05
CA GLY A 231 24.68 5.92 5.24
C GLY A 231 25.59 4.80 5.73
N PRO A 232 26.75 5.12 6.35
CA PRO A 232 27.81 4.15 6.65
C PRO A 232 27.40 2.96 7.55
N GLY A 233 26.37 3.14 8.39
CA GLY A 233 25.84 2.10 9.29
C GLY A 233 24.77 1.19 8.69
N GLU A 234 24.40 1.39 7.42
CA GLU A 234 23.29 0.67 6.78
C GLU A 234 23.45 -0.85 6.84
N HIS A 235 24.64 -1.36 6.50
CA HIS A 235 24.90 -2.81 6.49
C HIS A 235 24.77 -3.44 7.88
N ASP A 236 25.28 -2.79 8.90
CA ASP A 236 25.21 -3.31 10.28
C ASP A 236 23.75 -3.33 10.76
N PHE A 237 22.98 -2.31 10.44
CA PHE A 237 21.55 -2.28 10.77
C PHE A 237 20.76 -3.37 10.03
N VAL A 238 20.99 -3.55 8.72
CA VAL A 238 20.35 -4.59 7.89
C VAL A 238 20.69 -5.97 8.44
N ASN A 239 21.97 -6.22 8.79
CA ASN A 239 22.39 -7.51 9.36
C ASN A 239 21.71 -7.77 10.71
N GLY A 240 21.75 -6.81 11.63
CA GLY A 240 21.13 -6.96 12.96
C GLY A 240 19.61 -7.14 12.88
N PHE A 241 18.92 -6.43 11.99
CA PHE A 241 17.51 -6.62 11.74
C PHE A 241 17.19 -8.03 11.23
N ASN A 242 17.97 -8.53 10.26
CA ASN A 242 17.75 -9.86 9.70
C ASN A 242 18.12 -11.00 10.66
N GLU A 243 19.13 -10.82 11.52
CA GLU A 243 19.45 -11.79 12.59
C GLU A 243 18.29 -11.92 13.59
N GLN A 244 17.69 -10.81 14.00
CA GLN A 244 16.50 -10.82 14.85
C GLN A 244 15.30 -11.47 14.14
N ALA A 245 15.07 -11.14 12.87
CA ALA A 245 14.00 -11.73 12.09
C ALA A 245 14.16 -13.24 11.92
N LEU A 246 15.38 -13.73 11.65
CA LEU A 246 15.66 -15.16 11.55
C LEU A 246 15.42 -15.88 12.88
N ALA A 247 15.71 -15.27 14.02
CA ALA A 247 15.40 -15.84 15.32
C ALA A 247 13.89 -15.98 15.55
N LEU A 248 13.08 -15.09 14.97
CA LEU A 248 11.61 -15.12 15.09
C LEU A 248 10.94 -16.06 14.06
N PHE A 249 11.44 -16.10 12.83
CA PHE A 249 10.80 -16.81 11.72
C PHE A 249 11.55 -18.06 11.26
N GLY A 250 12.81 -18.24 11.65
CA GLY A 250 13.70 -19.31 11.17
C GLY A 250 13.70 -20.58 12.00
N GLY A 251 12.82 -20.73 12.97
CA GLY A 251 12.69 -21.90 13.87
C GLY A 251 11.78 -23.00 13.31
N GLY A 252 11.90 -23.33 12.01
CA GLY A 252 11.16 -24.41 11.35
C GLY A 252 12.09 -25.42 10.69
#